data_c74fedef48340f995fd55799f154186a
#
_entry.id   c74fedef48340f995fd55799f154186a
#
_cell.length_a   1.000
_cell.length_b   1.000
_cell.length_c   1.000
_cell.angle_alpha   90.00
_cell.angle_beta   90.00
_cell.angle_gamma   90.00
#
_symmetry.space_group_name_H-M   'P 1'
#
loop_
_entity.id
_entity.type
_entity.pdbx_description
1 polymer ?
#
loop_
_entity_poly.entity_id
_entity_poly.type
_entity_poly.pdbx_seq_one_letter_code
_entity_poly.pdbx_strand_id
1 'polypeptide(L)'
;STRSETAPLRFVANDAKTVLSTIKVENEYKTGYRRSLFTHWSDLDGNGCDTREEVLKRDSTSRPQVDPYRCYVVAGDWYSVYDGAKLNDRGDVDIDHVVALKEAWDSGAWAWSESQRKAYANDLTDRRTLVAVRDRVNASKSDKDPSNWMPPLRSYWCPYLGDWISVKARWGLSMDQSEFGRVKNLLNSDCSGLTIAGWSAAPVATTTVTVPASAAPTSVASTSVAPTSTAPKTATSNTSSGSGSAVATSSTSSTVPSTSGSNTGVKDIYPGSYCAPLDGLGTYKGLVYVCSKTNAEGSPYAGGRARWRKFTN
;
A
#
# COMPACT_ATOMS: atom_id res chain seq x y z
N SER A 1 30.49 -15.83 -25.03
CA SER A 1 30.62 -14.99 -23.84
C SER A 1 29.47 -15.29 -22.88
N THR A 2 29.75 -16.09 -21.87
CA THR A 2 28.83 -16.41 -20.77
C THR A 2 28.72 -15.19 -19.86
N ARG A 3 27.58 -14.55 -19.83
CA ARG A 3 27.25 -13.53 -18.83
C ARG A 3 27.09 -14.24 -17.49
N SER A 4 27.96 -13.90 -16.55
CA SER A 4 27.87 -14.34 -15.16
C SER A 4 26.59 -13.75 -14.57
N GLU A 5 25.61 -14.58 -14.32
CA GLU A 5 24.40 -14.26 -13.57
C GLU A 5 24.83 -14.10 -12.11
N THR A 6 24.86 -12.86 -11.64
CA THR A 6 25.19 -12.56 -10.25
C THR A 6 24.08 -13.15 -9.38
N ALA A 7 24.38 -14.18 -8.63
CA ALA A 7 23.47 -14.75 -7.65
C ALA A 7 22.98 -13.65 -6.70
N PRO A 8 21.70 -13.66 -6.29
CA PRO A 8 21.17 -12.66 -5.39
C PRO A 8 21.97 -12.66 -4.09
N LEU A 9 22.47 -11.50 -3.70
CA LEU A 9 23.30 -11.32 -2.52
C LEU A 9 22.52 -11.75 -1.27
N ARG A 10 22.88 -12.89 -0.70
CA ARG A 10 22.47 -13.25 0.65
C ARG A 10 23.14 -12.28 1.61
N PHE A 11 22.35 -11.49 2.28
CA PHE A 11 22.88 -10.58 3.29
C PHE A 11 23.00 -11.32 4.63
N VAL A 12 24.19 -11.31 5.20
CA VAL A 12 24.47 -11.84 6.56
C VAL A 12 24.17 -10.72 7.56
N ALA A 13 23.81 -11.06 8.80
CA ALA A 13 23.59 -10.07 9.87
C ALA A 13 24.76 -9.09 9.95
N ASN A 14 24.48 -7.80 10.00
CA ASN A 14 25.48 -6.74 9.98
C ASN A 14 25.08 -5.55 10.83
N ASP A 15 26.03 -4.68 11.13
CA ASP A 15 25.79 -3.39 11.78
C ASP A 15 24.91 -2.50 10.89
N ALA A 16 23.92 -1.84 11.52
CA ALA A 16 22.94 -1.04 10.79
C ALA A 16 23.56 0.15 10.03
N LYS A 17 24.66 0.73 10.54
CA LYS A 17 25.39 1.80 9.85
C LYS A 17 26.08 1.29 8.56
N THR A 18 26.59 0.08 8.61
CA THR A 18 27.18 -0.58 7.43
C THR A 18 26.11 -0.78 6.37
N VAL A 19 24.93 -1.29 6.76
CA VAL A 19 23.82 -1.46 5.80
C VAL A 19 23.34 -0.10 5.27
N LEU A 20 23.15 0.90 6.15
CA LEU A 20 22.76 2.24 5.74
C LEU A 20 23.72 2.83 4.70
N SER A 21 25.02 2.59 4.84
CA SER A 21 26.04 3.09 3.90
C SER A 21 25.91 2.51 2.49
N THR A 22 25.18 1.40 2.30
CA THR A 22 24.92 0.81 0.98
C THR A 22 23.71 1.42 0.28
N ILE A 23 22.87 2.17 1.00
CA ILE A 23 21.67 2.79 0.45
C ILE A 23 22.07 4.09 -0.26
N LYS A 24 21.60 4.25 -1.48
CA LYS A 24 21.84 5.47 -2.26
C LYS A 24 21.11 6.65 -1.65
N VAL A 25 21.75 7.81 -1.68
CA VAL A 25 21.10 9.09 -1.30
C VAL A 25 20.77 9.83 -2.59
N GLU A 26 19.48 9.99 -2.87
CA GLU A 26 18.96 10.58 -4.12
C GLU A 26 17.74 11.43 -3.80
N ASN A 27 17.43 12.38 -4.68
CA ASN A 27 16.20 13.16 -4.55
C ASN A 27 14.99 12.28 -4.87
N GLU A 28 13.91 12.48 -4.13
CA GLU A 28 12.65 11.78 -4.35
C GLU A 28 12.00 12.14 -5.70
N TYR A 29 11.35 11.14 -6.32
CA TYR A 29 10.54 11.31 -7.52
C TYR A 29 9.05 11.30 -7.18
N LYS A 30 8.44 12.45 -6.97
CA LYS A 30 7.06 12.60 -6.44
C LYS A 30 5.95 12.56 -7.50
N THR A 31 6.30 12.42 -8.78
CA THR A 31 5.32 12.53 -9.87
C THR A 31 4.70 11.16 -10.21
N GLY A 32 3.42 11.16 -10.52
CA GLY A 32 2.72 10.03 -11.14
C GLY A 32 2.30 8.90 -10.19
N TYR A 33 2.54 9.01 -8.90
CA TYR A 33 2.08 8.00 -7.94
C TYR A 33 0.56 7.84 -7.96
N ARG A 34 0.14 6.61 -8.01
CA ARG A 34 -1.24 6.16 -7.73
C ARG A 34 -1.17 4.86 -6.97
N ARG A 35 -1.92 4.74 -5.87
CA ARG A 35 -1.93 3.50 -5.06
C ARG A 35 -2.29 2.26 -5.89
N SER A 36 -3.12 2.42 -6.92
CA SER A 36 -3.50 1.33 -7.83
C SER A 36 -2.36 0.77 -8.68
N LEU A 37 -1.22 1.46 -8.76
CA LEU A 37 0.00 0.95 -9.42
C LEU A 37 0.68 -0.16 -8.61
N PHE A 38 0.31 -0.30 -7.33
CA PHE A 38 0.75 -1.37 -6.45
C PHE A 38 -0.46 -2.27 -6.18
N THR A 39 -0.59 -3.36 -6.94
CA THR A 39 -1.63 -4.37 -6.70
C THR A 39 -1.30 -5.07 -5.38
N HIS A 40 -2.01 -4.71 -4.32
CA HIS A 40 -1.83 -5.24 -2.97
C HIS A 40 -3.01 -6.11 -2.56
N TRP A 41 -2.84 -6.87 -1.47
CA TRP A 41 -3.79 -7.85 -0.95
C TRP A 41 -4.11 -8.92 -1.99
N SER A 42 -3.04 -9.45 -2.61
CA SER A 42 -3.14 -10.57 -3.54
C SER A 42 -2.92 -11.89 -2.79
N ASP A 43 -3.65 -12.91 -3.21
CA ASP A 43 -3.32 -14.30 -2.90
C ASP A 43 -2.21 -14.72 -3.89
N LEU A 44 -0.97 -14.82 -3.41
CA LEU A 44 0.19 -15.08 -4.28
C LEU A 44 0.49 -16.56 -4.45
N ASP A 45 0.13 -17.39 -3.49
CA ASP A 45 0.40 -18.84 -3.48
C ASP A 45 -0.84 -19.70 -3.79
N GLY A 46 -2.00 -19.06 -3.99
CA GLY A 46 -3.25 -19.74 -4.36
C GLY A 46 -3.87 -20.52 -3.20
N ASN A 47 -3.53 -20.19 -1.97
CA ASN A 47 -4.05 -20.90 -0.78
C ASN A 47 -5.41 -20.36 -0.30
N GLY A 48 -5.97 -19.36 -0.98
CA GLY A 48 -7.23 -18.69 -0.64
C GLY A 48 -7.10 -17.56 0.36
N CYS A 49 -5.87 -17.28 0.85
CA CYS A 49 -5.58 -16.17 1.74
C CYS A 49 -4.93 -15.03 0.96
N ASP A 50 -5.49 -13.84 1.04
CA ASP A 50 -4.75 -12.69 0.55
C ASP A 50 -3.64 -12.29 1.54
N THR A 51 -2.73 -11.44 1.07
CA THR A 51 -1.58 -10.98 1.87
C THR A 51 -2.01 -10.34 3.20
N ARG A 52 -3.15 -9.64 3.25
CA ARG A 52 -3.65 -9.04 4.49
C ARG A 52 -4.02 -10.11 5.51
N GLU A 53 -4.74 -11.14 5.08
CA GLU A 53 -5.14 -12.24 5.96
C GLU A 53 -3.93 -13.05 6.45
N GLU A 54 -2.92 -13.24 5.60
CA GLU A 54 -1.68 -13.88 6.00
C GLU A 54 -0.93 -13.11 7.09
N VAL A 55 -0.82 -11.79 6.96
CA VAL A 55 -0.19 -10.97 7.99
C VAL A 55 -1.01 -10.95 9.28
N LEU A 56 -2.35 -10.86 9.20
CA LEU A 56 -3.21 -10.93 10.38
C LEU A 56 -3.05 -12.25 11.13
N LYS A 57 -2.95 -13.38 10.44
CA LYS A 57 -2.68 -14.69 11.03
C LYS A 57 -1.29 -14.74 11.66
N ARG A 58 -0.27 -14.28 10.94
CA ARG A 58 1.12 -14.31 11.36
C ARG A 58 1.38 -13.47 12.61
N ASP A 59 0.80 -12.28 12.66
CA ASP A 59 1.08 -11.28 13.71
C ASP A 59 0.07 -11.33 14.88
N SER A 60 -0.89 -12.25 14.85
CA SER A 60 -1.77 -12.48 15.99
C SER A 60 -0.96 -13.05 17.15
N THR A 61 -1.16 -12.47 18.34
CA THR A 61 -0.52 -12.90 19.59
C THR A 61 -1.26 -14.08 20.27
N SER A 62 -2.45 -14.39 19.81
CA SER A 62 -3.23 -15.58 20.17
C SER A 62 -3.50 -16.41 18.92
N ARG A 63 -4.06 -17.62 19.11
CA ARG A 63 -4.50 -18.43 17.97
C ARG A 63 -5.66 -17.72 17.27
N PRO A 64 -5.49 -17.22 16.03
CA PRO A 64 -6.55 -16.51 15.33
C PRO A 64 -7.68 -17.45 14.95
N GLN A 65 -8.91 -16.96 15.00
CA GLN A 65 -10.05 -17.66 14.45
C GLN A 65 -10.16 -17.32 12.97
N VAL A 66 -10.14 -18.33 12.12
CA VAL A 66 -10.24 -18.18 10.66
C VAL A 66 -11.56 -18.81 10.21
N ASP A 67 -12.26 -18.17 9.29
CA ASP A 67 -13.46 -18.72 8.67
C ASP A 67 -13.10 -20.04 7.96
N PRO A 68 -13.82 -21.13 8.23
CA PRO A 68 -13.46 -22.46 7.68
C PRO A 68 -13.64 -22.59 6.17
N TYR A 69 -14.42 -21.69 5.55
CA TYR A 69 -14.73 -21.73 4.12
C TYR A 69 -13.97 -20.71 3.30
N ARG A 70 -13.34 -19.77 3.97
CA ARG A 70 -12.59 -18.67 3.36
C ARG A 70 -11.39 -18.37 4.25
N CYS A 71 -10.27 -18.03 3.67
CA CYS A 71 -9.16 -17.53 4.47
C CYS A 71 -9.44 -16.10 4.92
N TYR A 72 -10.24 -15.95 5.98
CA TYR A 72 -10.62 -14.68 6.57
C TYR A 72 -10.50 -14.78 8.09
N VAL A 73 -9.63 -13.96 8.66
CA VAL A 73 -9.42 -13.90 10.12
C VAL A 73 -10.61 -13.17 10.75
N VAL A 74 -11.48 -13.88 11.45
CA VAL A 74 -12.68 -13.32 12.09
C VAL A 74 -12.40 -12.76 13.48
N ALA A 75 -11.41 -13.33 14.20
CA ALA A 75 -11.00 -12.87 15.52
C ALA A 75 -9.54 -13.22 15.78
N GLY A 76 -8.90 -12.47 16.66
CA GLY A 76 -7.53 -12.65 17.10
C GLY A 76 -7.17 -11.52 18.05
N ASP A 77 -5.98 -11.60 18.62
CA ASP A 77 -5.38 -10.54 19.43
C ASP A 77 -4.12 -10.06 18.74
N TRP A 78 -3.92 -8.75 18.69
CA TRP A 78 -2.74 -8.15 18.08
C TRP A 78 -2.10 -7.14 19.03
N TYR A 79 -0.81 -6.97 18.86
CA TYR A 79 -0.05 -5.94 19.55
C TYR A 79 0.51 -4.96 18.53
N SER A 80 0.07 -3.72 18.60
CA SER A 80 0.59 -2.66 17.75
C SER A 80 1.96 -2.22 18.24
N VAL A 81 3.01 -2.62 17.53
CA VAL A 81 4.40 -2.30 17.88
C VAL A 81 4.71 -0.80 17.78
N TYR A 82 3.91 -0.02 17.07
CA TYR A 82 4.12 1.41 16.90
C TYR A 82 3.71 2.23 18.12
N ASP A 83 2.69 1.80 18.86
CA ASP A 83 2.14 2.55 20.00
C ASP A 83 1.87 1.71 21.25
N GLY A 84 2.19 0.42 21.22
CA GLY A 84 2.03 -0.48 22.36
C GLY A 84 0.60 -0.92 22.63
N ALA A 85 -0.34 -0.65 21.72
CA ALA A 85 -1.73 -1.00 21.92
C ALA A 85 -1.99 -2.50 21.75
N LYS A 86 -2.83 -3.03 22.63
CA LYS A 86 -3.43 -4.36 22.48
C LYS A 86 -4.76 -4.22 21.77
N LEU A 87 -4.96 -5.01 20.72
CA LEU A 87 -6.11 -4.94 19.82
C LEU A 87 -6.75 -6.33 19.76
N ASN A 88 -8.05 -6.40 19.87
CA ASN A 88 -8.84 -7.64 19.76
C ASN A 88 -9.96 -7.53 18.71
N ASP A 89 -10.11 -6.38 18.07
CA ASP A 89 -10.96 -6.19 16.90
C ASP A 89 -10.09 -6.01 15.65
N ARG A 90 -10.27 -6.88 14.65
CA ARG A 90 -9.58 -6.76 13.37
C ARG A 90 -9.89 -5.46 12.64
N GLY A 91 -11.01 -4.81 12.97
CA GLY A 91 -11.39 -3.50 12.44
C GLY A 91 -10.44 -2.38 12.85
N ASP A 92 -9.79 -2.53 13.99
CA ASP A 92 -8.81 -1.58 14.53
C ASP A 92 -7.38 -1.90 14.07
N VAL A 93 -7.19 -2.98 13.29
CA VAL A 93 -5.88 -3.42 12.81
C VAL A 93 -5.73 -3.11 11.32
N ASP A 94 -4.73 -2.32 10.98
CA ASP A 94 -4.23 -2.18 9.62
C ASP A 94 -2.96 -3.01 9.41
N ILE A 95 -2.69 -3.38 8.15
CA ILE A 95 -1.39 -3.89 7.74
C ILE A 95 -0.64 -2.73 7.11
N ASP A 96 0.43 -2.32 7.77
CA ASP A 96 1.31 -1.28 7.28
C ASP A 96 2.43 -1.85 6.43
N HIS A 97 2.74 -1.18 5.33
CA HIS A 97 4.02 -1.32 4.65
C HIS A 97 5.01 -0.44 5.42
N VAL A 98 6.02 -1.04 6.08
CA VAL A 98 6.98 -0.31 6.92
C VAL A 98 7.59 0.84 6.12
N VAL A 99 8.04 0.62 4.89
CA VAL A 99 8.25 1.69 3.90
C VAL A 99 7.00 1.79 3.05
N ALA A 100 6.21 2.85 3.23
CA ALA A 100 4.92 3.03 2.60
C ALA A 100 4.99 2.94 1.07
N LEU A 101 3.90 2.51 0.40
CA LEU A 101 3.90 2.37 -1.07
C LEU A 101 4.24 3.67 -1.81
N LYS A 102 3.79 4.81 -1.28
CA LYS A 102 4.12 6.12 -1.83
C LYS A 102 5.60 6.44 -1.61
N GLU A 103 6.10 6.20 -0.41
CA GLU A 103 7.50 6.38 -0.06
C GLU A 103 8.41 5.48 -0.92
N ALA A 104 8.04 4.22 -1.12
CA ALA A 104 8.76 3.33 -2.02
C ALA A 104 8.75 3.86 -3.47
N TRP A 105 7.62 4.41 -3.94
CA TRP A 105 7.54 5.07 -5.24
C TRP A 105 8.55 6.20 -5.35
N ASP A 106 8.51 7.13 -4.40
CA ASP A 106 9.36 8.31 -4.38
C ASP A 106 10.85 7.95 -4.33
N SER A 107 11.17 6.81 -3.72
CA SER A 107 12.51 6.27 -3.50
C SER A 107 13.03 5.33 -4.60
N GLY A 108 12.32 5.18 -5.73
CA GLY A 108 12.80 4.39 -6.87
C GLY A 108 11.81 3.40 -7.47
N ALA A 109 10.73 3.01 -6.76
CA ALA A 109 9.75 2.07 -7.30
C ALA A 109 8.93 2.63 -8.48
N TRP A 110 9.03 3.92 -8.77
CA TRP A 110 8.50 4.53 -9.99
C TRP A 110 9.08 3.90 -11.25
N ALA A 111 10.34 3.45 -11.20
CA ALA A 111 11.03 2.80 -12.31
C ALA A 111 10.78 1.27 -12.37
N TRP A 112 10.12 0.68 -11.38
CA TRP A 112 9.88 -0.75 -11.35
C TRP A 112 8.78 -1.18 -12.34
N SER A 113 8.84 -2.44 -12.77
CA SER A 113 7.74 -3.07 -13.47
C SER A 113 6.50 -3.22 -12.57
N GLU A 114 5.34 -3.40 -13.17
CA GLU A 114 4.11 -3.68 -12.42
C GLU A 114 4.26 -4.93 -11.54
N SER A 115 4.90 -5.97 -12.06
CA SER A 115 5.15 -7.21 -11.33
C SER A 115 6.06 -7.00 -10.11
N GLN A 116 7.08 -6.14 -10.21
CA GLN A 116 7.93 -5.80 -9.06
C GLN A 116 7.16 -5.00 -8.01
N ARG A 117 6.34 -4.02 -8.42
CA ARG A 117 5.48 -3.29 -7.49
C ARG A 117 4.46 -4.18 -6.82
N LYS A 118 3.87 -5.14 -7.54
CA LYS A 118 2.99 -6.16 -6.96
C LYS A 118 3.73 -7.04 -5.96
N ALA A 119 4.95 -7.51 -6.30
CA ALA A 119 5.77 -8.33 -5.42
C ALA A 119 6.12 -7.58 -4.12
N TYR A 120 6.49 -6.30 -4.21
CA TYR A 120 6.75 -5.46 -3.06
C TYR A 120 5.51 -5.29 -2.17
N ALA A 121 4.38 -4.96 -2.78
CA ALA A 121 3.14 -4.69 -2.06
C ALA A 121 2.58 -5.92 -1.31
N ASN A 122 3.06 -7.13 -1.66
CA ASN A 122 2.60 -8.39 -1.07
C ASN A 122 3.76 -9.23 -0.49
N ASP A 123 4.86 -8.61 -0.11
CA ASP A 123 6.05 -9.31 0.32
C ASP A 123 5.88 -9.95 1.71
N LEU A 124 5.59 -11.23 1.71
CA LEU A 124 5.52 -12.08 2.91
C LEU A 124 6.84 -12.80 3.21
N THR A 125 7.84 -12.68 2.35
CA THR A 125 9.11 -13.41 2.47
C THR A 125 10.06 -12.78 3.48
N ASP A 126 9.81 -11.52 3.85
CA ASP A 126 10.46 -10.85 4.98
C ASP A 126 9.41 -10.11 5.81
N ARG A 127 9.26 -10.54 7.08
CA ARG A 127 8.24 -9.96 7.96
C ARG A 127 8.42 -8.48 8.28
N ARG A 128 9.60 -7.91 7.98
CA ARG A 128 9.90 -6.47 8.15
C ARG A 128 9.19 -5.60 7.11
N THR A 129 8.74 -6.16 6.00
CA THR A 129 8.05 -5.40 4.94
C THR A 129 6.63 -5.02 5.34
N LEU A 130 5.91 -5.93 6.02
CA LEU A 130 4.51 -5.78 6.38
C LEU A 130 4.31 -6.09 7.86
N VAL A 131 3.56 -5.25 8.58
CA VAL A 131 3.31 -5.39 10.01
C VAL A 131 1.88 -5.02 10.38
N ALA A 132 1.27 -5.82 11.27
CA ALA A 132 -0.05 -5.50 11.83
C ALA A 132 0.09 -4.44 12.93
N VAL A 133 -0.58 -3.31 12.76
CA VAL A 133 -0.53 -2.18 13.68
C VAL A 133 -1.91 -1.56 13.87
N ARG A 134 -2.08 -0.72 14.88
CA ARG A 134 -3.32 0.03 15.06
C ARG A 134 -3.59 0.95 13.86
N ASP A 135 -4.82 0.94 13.35
CA ASP A 135 -5.25 1.70 12.18
C ASP A 135 -4.98 3.21 12.30
N ARG A 136 -5.30 3.82 13.45
CA ARG A 136 -5.10 5.26 13.67
C ARG A 136 -3.63 5.66 13.71
N VAL A 137 -2.73 4.80 14.24
CA VAL A 137 -1.31 5.10 14.23
C VAL A 137 -0.72 4.91 12.84
N ASN A 138 -1.20 3.91 12.10
CA ASN A 138 -0.88 3.75 10.68
C ASN A 138 -1.30 4.97 9.86
N ALA A 139 -2.51 5.49 10.09
CA ALA A 139 -2.98 6.71 9.43
C ALA A 139 -2.12 7.93 9.77
N SER A 140 -1.60 8.05 11.01
CA SER A 140 -0.70 9.15 11.39
C SER A 140 0.66 9.06 10.70
N LYS A 141 1.15 7.82 10.46
CA LYS A 141 2.36 7.56 9.67
C LYS A 141 2.14 7.93 8.22
N SER A 142 1.04 7.46 7.61
CA SER A 142 0.73 7.71 6.19
C SER A 142 1.90 7.28 5.29
N ASP A 143 2.40 8.19 4.46
CA ASP A 143 3.52 8.01 3.53
C ASP A 143 4.85 8.64 4.02
N LYS A 144 4.90 8.99 5.31
CA LYS A 144 6.07 9.69 5.90
C LYS A 144 7.24 8.73 6.15
N ASP A 145 8.43 9.26 5.97
CA ASP A 145 9.71 8.66 6.32
C ASP A 145 10.14 9.00 7.77
N PRO A 146 11.25 8.44 8.29
CA PRO A 146 11.75 8.72 9.64
C PRO A 146 12.13 10.16 9.93
N SER A 147 12.30 11.02 8.92
CA SER A 147 12.56 12.46 9.13
C SER A 147 11.31 13.20 9.59
N ASN A 148 10.12 12.70 9.23
CA ASN A 148 8.83 13.34 9.45
C ASN A 148 7.92 12.58 10.41
N TRP A 149 8.19 11.29 10.64
CA TRP A 149 7.42 10.47 11.56
C TRP A 149 8.26 9.34 12.15
N MET A 150 8.06 9.11 13.44
CA MET A 150 8.60 7.95 14.16
C MET A 150 7.48 7.33 15.00
N PRO A 151 7.53 6.02 15.31
CA PRO A 151 6.56 5.38 16.19
C PRO A 151 6.40 6.13 17.50
N PRO A 152 5.17 6.36 18.00
CA PRO A 152 4.93 6.95 19.31
C PRO A 152 5.62 6.18 20.45
N LEU A 153 5.71 4.85 20.33
CA LEU A 153 6.40 4.00 21.28
C LEU A 153 7.93 4.08 21.08
N ARG A 154 8.60 4.88 21.91
CA ARG A 154 10.05 5.13 21.77
C ARG A 154 10.90 3.85 21.86
N SER A 155 10.50 2.86 22.64
CA SER A 155 11.22 1.58 22.73
C SER A 155 11.21 0.79 21.40
N TYR A 156 10.33 1.12 20.46
CA TYR A 156 10.30 0.51 19.14
C TYR A 156 11.11 1.29 18.08
N TRP A 157 11.73 2.41 18.42
CA TRP A 157 12.47 3.22 17.44
C TRP A 157 13.62 2.45 16.77
N CYS A 158 14.42 1.73 17.55
CA CYS A 158 15.54 1.00 16.96
C CYS A 158 15.11 -0.22 16.14
N PRO A 159 14.15 -1.06 16.59
CA PRO A 159 13.55 -2.06 15.71
C PRO A 159 12.96 -1.46 14.44
N TYR A 160 12.20 -0.37 14.53
CA TYR A 160 11.62 0.30 13.37
C TYR A 160 12.67 0.77 12.35
N LEU A 161 13.76 1.38 12.83
CA LEU A 161 14.87 1.78 11.98
C LEU A 161 15.57 0.58 11.33
N GLY A 162 15.72 -0.52 12.07
CA GLY A 162 16.26 -1.77 11.54
C GLY A 162 15.40 -2.32 10.40
N ASP A 163 14.08 -2.32 10.58
CA ASP A 163 13.13 -2.76 9.57
C ASP A 163 13.14 -1.82 8.36
N TRP A 164 13.12 -0.51 8.59
CA TRP A 164 13.16 0.51 7.54
C TRP A 164 14.40 0.38 6.66
N ILE A 165 15.59 0.36 7.27
CA ILE A 165 16.86 0.19 6.55
C ILE A 165 16.89 -1.13 5.78
N SER A 166 16.40 -2.21 6.41
CA SER A 166 16.35 -3.53 5.78
C SER A 166 15.49 -3.54 4.53
N VAL A 167 14.30 -2.96 4.59
CA VAL A 167 13.37 -2.89 3.45
C VAL A 167 13.96 -2.04 2.33
N LYS A 168 14.49 -0.86 2.65
CA LYS A 168 15.14 0.02 1.65
C LYS A 168 16.31 -0.68 0.97
N ALA A 169 17.22 -1.27 1.74
CA ALA A 169 18.40 -1.97 1.19
C ALA A 169 18.01 -3.20 0.37
N ARG A 170 17.08 -4.01 0.88
CA ARG A 170 16.64 -5.25 0.24
C ARG A 170 15.95 -5.02 -1.10
N TRP A 171 15.19 -3.94 -1.22
CA TRP A 171 14.44 -3.58 -2.43
C TRP A 171 15.18 -2.59 -3.33
N GLY A 172 16.41 -2.17 -2.96
CA GLY A 172 17.21 -1.23 -3.73
C GLY A 172 16.61 0.16 -3.82
N LEU A 173 15.85 0.56 -2.77
CA LEU A 173 15.26 1.89 -2.65
C LEU A 173 16.30 2.89 -2.14
N SER A 174 16.22 4.13 -2.60
CA SER A 174 17.08 5.24 -2.12
C SER A 174 16.48 5.87 -0.86
N MET A 175 17.22 6.79 -0.27
CA MET A 175 16.77 7.74 0.75
C MET A 175 17.05 9.16 0.27
N ASP A 176 16.21 10.13 0.63
CA ASP A 176 16.58 11.51 0.46
C ASP A 176 17.57 11.95 1.55
N GLN A 177 18.13 13.16 1.40
CA GLN A 177 19.14 13.67 2.32
C GLN A 177 18.61 13.87 3.75
N SER A 178 17.33 14.23 3.92
CA SER A 178 16.69 14.46 5.22
C SER A 178 16.44 13.14 5.93
N GLU A 179 15.88 12.17 5.21
CA GLU A 179 15.66 10.81 5.68
C GLU A 179 16.97 10.16 6.12
N PHE A 180 17.97 10.14 5.21
CA PHE A 180 19.29 9.56 5.50
C PHE A 180 19.96 10.23 6.70
N GLY A 181 19.93 11.57 6.76
CA GLY A 181 20.48 12.35 7.88
C GLY A 181 19.82 12.00 9.21
N ARG A 182 18.49 11.89 9.22
CA ARG A 182 17.73 11.53 10.41
C ARG A 182 18.05 10.12 10.90
N VAL A 183 18.02 9.13 9.99
CA VAL A 183 18.36 7.73 10.29
C VAL A 183 19.77 7.63 10.83
N LYS A 184 20.76 8.23 10.17
CA LYS A 184 22.16 8.26 10.59
C LYS A 184 22.33 8.86 11.99
N ASN A 185 21.64 9.97 12.29
CA ASN A 185 21.72 10.61 13.60
C ASN A 185 21.18 9.70 14.70
N LEU A 186 20.06 9.01 14.47
CA LEU A 186 19.49 8.05 15.43
C LEU A 186 20.39 6.83 15.64
N LEU A 187 21.05 6.34 14.58
CA LEU A 187 22.04 5.26 14.72
C LEU A 187 23.31 5.69 15.45
N ASN A 188 23.59 6.98 15.54
CA ASN A 188 24.72 7.52 16.33
C ASN A 188 24.35 7.86 17.76
N SER A 189 23.05 7.88 18.09
CA SER A 189 22.55 8.25 19.42
C SER A 189 21.70 7.12 20.03
N ASP A 190 20.37 7.21 19.86
CA ASP A 190 19.40 6.33 20.53
C ASP A 190 19.54 4.85 20.14
N CYS A 191 20.01 4.57 18.92
CA CYS A 191 20.14 3.23 18.37
C CYS A 191 21.57 2.83 18.05
N SER A 192 22.54 3.33 18.83
CA SER A 192 23.95 2.98 18.66
C SER A 192 24.15 1.47 18.89
N GLY A 193 24.88 0.82 17.99
CA GLY A 193 25.11 -0.63 18.04
C GLY A 193 23.93 -1.48 17.53
N LEU A 194 22.94 -0.88 16.86
CA LEU A 194 21.88 -1.63 16.22
C LEU A 194 22.47 -2.58 15.16
N THR A 195 22.15 -3.86 15.29
CA THR A 195 22.45 -4.90 14.29
C THR A 195 21.20 -5.27 13.54
N ILE A 196 21.34 -5.50 12.24
CA ILE A 196 20.26 -5.92 11.35
C ILE A 196 20.46 -7.39 11.02
N ALA A 197 19.46 -8.23 11.29
CA ALA A 197 19.46 -9.62 10.88
C ALA A 197 19.54 -9.72 9.35
N GLY A 198 20.24 -10.75 8.85
CA GLY A 198 20.29 -11.03 7.42
C GLY A 198 18.90 -11.23 6.81
N TRP A 199 18.81 -11.09 5.51
CA TRP A 199 17.57 -11.33 4.74
C TRP A 199 17.82 -12.14 3.47
N SER A 200 16.76 -12.79 2.98
CA SER A 200 16.73 -13.36 1.64
C SER A 200 16.58 -12.25 0.60
N ALA A 201 17.06 -12.47 -0.62
CA ALA A 201 16.83 -11.54 -1.72
C ALA A 201 15.33 -11.22 -1.86
N ALA A 202 15.03 -9.97 -2.26
CA ALA A 202 13.67 -9.59 -2.58
C ALA A 202 13.13 -10.50 -3.70
N PRO A 203 11.83 -10.87 -3.67
CA PRO A 203 11.24 -11.63 -4.76
C PRO A 203 11.30 -10.80 -6.05
N VAL A 204 12.16 -11.21 -6.96
CA VAL A 204 12.26 -10.57 -8.28
C VAL A 204 11.24 -11.27 -9.17
N ALA A 205 10.30 -10.51 -9.73
CA ALA A 205 9.48 -11.05 -10.80
C ALA A 205 10.40 -11.41 -11.97
N THR A 206 10.52 -12.71 -12.24
CA THR A 206 11.27 -13.20 -13.40
C THR A 206 10.53 -12.74 -14.66
N THR A 207 10.92 -11.60 -15.19
CA THR A 207 10.46 -11.21 -16.53
C THR A 207 11.21 -12.11 -17.51
N THR A 208 10.56 -13.17 -17.97
CA THR A 208 11.04 -13.91 -19.14
C THR A 208 10.89 -12.93 -20.31
N VAL A 209 11.94 -12.18 -20.59
CA VAL A 209 12.02 -11.41 -21.83
C VAL A 209 12.22 -12.46 -22.93
N THR A 210 11.12 -12.88 -23.55
CA THR A 210 11.18 -13.58 -24.82
C THR A 210 11.66 -12.56 -25.85
N VAL A 211 12.95 -12.54 -26.08
CA VAL A 211 13.50 -11.77 -27.20
C VAL A 211 12.99 -12.44 -28.46
N PRO A 212 12.17 -11.78 -29.31
CA PRO A 212 11.82 -12.32 -30.59
C PRO A 212 13.11 -12.52 -31.39
N ALA A 213 13.32 -13.71 -31.93
CA ALA A 213 14.43 -13.98 -32.80
C ALA A 213 14.42 -12.93 -33.93
N SER A 214 15.51 -12.16 -33.98
CA SER A 214 15.75 -11.15 -35.01
C SER A 214 15.65 -11.81 -36.40
N ALA A 215 14.60 -11.47 -37.13
CA ALA A 215 14.56 -11.74 -38.57
C ALA A 215 15.65 -10.92 -39.26
N ALA A 216 16.46 -11.60 -40.06
CA ALA A 216 17.53 -10.99 -40.85
C ALA A 216 17.04 -9.85 -41.74
N PRO A 217 17.81 -8.79 -41.95
CA PRO A 217 17.37 -7.68 -42.79
C PRO A 217 17.39 -8.06 -44.24
N THR A 218 16.20 -8.05 -44.86
CA THR A 218 16.09 -8.10 -46.34
C THR A 218 16.34 -6.69 -46.87
N SER A 219 17.43 -6.55 -47.58
CA SER A 219 17.80 -5.35 -48.35
C SER A 219 16.74 -5.05 -49.42
N VAL A 220 16.13 -3.90 -49.40
CA VAL A 220 15.41 -3.32 -50.54
C VAL A 220 15.81 -1.85 -50.74
N ALA A 221 16.08 -1.60 -52.01
CA ALA A 221 16.69 -0.41 -52.54
C ALA A 221 15.88 0.90 -52.34
N SER A 222 16.67 1.96 -52.22
CA SER A 222 16.21 3.35 -52.18
C SER A 222 15.54 3.78 -53.49
N THR A 223 14.39 4.44 -53.40
CA THR A 223 13.92 5.34 -54.44
C THR A 223 13.55 6.68 -53.79
N SER A 224 14.26 7.70 -54.22
CA SER A 224 14.14 9.10 -53.90
C SER A 224 12.94 9.72 -54.63
N VAL A 225 12.06 10.47 -53.96
CA VAL A 225 11.29 11.57 -54.55
C VAL A 225 11.12 12.69 -53.50
N ALA A 226 11.46 13.90 -53.94
CA ALA A 226 11.50 15.13 -53.18
C ALA A 226 10.12 15.83 -53.02
N PRO A 227 10.03 16.96 -52.29
CA PRO A 227 8.85 17.38 -51.53
C PRO A 227 7.97 18.42 -52.28
N THR A 228 6.70 18.50 -51.87
CA THR A 228 5.88 19.67 -52.22
C THR A 228 5.21 20.27 -50.96
N SER A 229 5.50 21.52 -50.76
CA SER A 229 4.98 22.45 -49.79
C SER A 229 3.54 22.86 -50.08
N THR A 230 2.68 22.98 -49.08
CA THR A 230 1.73 24.13 -48.96
C THR A 230 1.09 24.17 -47.55
N ALA A 231 1.27 25.30 -46.90
CA ALA A 231 0.44 25.82 -45.82
C ALA A 231 -0.35 27.01 -46.40
N PRO A 232 -1.12 27.78 -45.64
CA PRO A 232 -2.06 27.52 -44.52
C PRO A 232 -3.46 28.16 -44.83
N LYS A 233 -4.45 28.00 -43.94
CA LYS A 233 -5.44 29.07 -43.66
C LYS A 233 -6.18 28.97 -42.35
N THR A 234 -6.18 30.06 -41.71
CA THR A 234 -6.79 30.64 -40.54
C THR A 234 -8.34 30.70 -40.56
N ALA A 235 -8.93 30.77 -39.39
CA ALA A 235 -10.00 31.65 -38.87
C ALA A 235 -11.06 30.85 -38.08
N THR A 236 -11.49 31.20 -36.96
CA THR A 236 -11.93 32.34 -36.16
C THR A 236 -13.13 31.94 -35.33
N SER A 237 -13.02 32.13 -34.03
CA SER A 237 -13.98 32.56 -32.99
C SER A 237 -15.50 32.26 -33.13
N ASN A 238 -16.14 31.84 -32.04
CA ASN A 238 -17.09 32.73 -31.34
C ASN A 238 -17.51 32.22 -29.96
N THR A 239 -17.57 33.14 -29.08
CA THR A 239 -18.11 33.31 -27.73
C THR A 239 -19.63 33.06 -27.62
N SER A 240 -20.09 32.61 -26.44
CA SER A 240 -21.09 33.30 -25.58
C SER A 240 -21.51 32.44 -24.40
N SER A 241 -21.30 32.89 -23.26
CA SER A 241 -22.07 33.39 -22.09
C SER A 241 -23.45 32.76 -21.85
N GLY A 242 -23.66 32.36 -20.60
CA GLY A 242 -24.98 32.11 -20.06
C GLY A 242 -24.96 31.72 -18.58
N SER A 243 -25.13 32.74 -17.73
CA SER A 243 -25.35 32.62 -16.27
C SER A 243 -26.69 31.98 -15.95
N GLY A 244 -26.80 31.33 -14.77
CA GLY A 244 -28.07 30.97 -14.18
C GLY A 244 -27.92 30.36 -12.80
N SER A 245 -27.95 31.18 -11.78
CA SER A 245 -28.14 30.80 -10.38
C SER A 245 -29.55 30.27 -10.15
N ALA A 246 -29.69 29.22 -9.32
CA ALA A 246 -30.89 29.10 -8.46
C ALA A 246 -30.54 28.24 -7.22
N VAL A 247 -30.64 28.85 -6.08
CA VAL A 247 -30.75 28.32 -4.73
C VAL A 247 -32.12 27.69 -4.56
N ALA A 248 -32.17 26.48 -3.99
CA ALA A 248 -33.38 26.00 -3.34
C ALA A 248 -33.03 25.11 -2.15
N THR A 249 -33.18 25.66 -0.99
CA THR A 249 -33.38 25.00 0.30
C THR A 249 -34.69 24.24 0.32
N SER A 250 -34.70 22.99 0.72
CA SER A 250 -35.88 22.39 1.36
C SER A 250 -35.48 21.21 2.25
N SER A 251 -35.72 21.41 3.51
CA SER A 251 -35.85 20.44 4.58
C SER A 251 -37.07 19.54 4.31
N THR A 252 -36.95 18.24 4.47
CA THR A 252 -38.09 17.37 4.87
C THR A 252 -37.61 16.04 5.43
N SER A 253 -37.96 15.82 6.66
CA SER A 253 -38.65 14.67 7.26
C SER A 253 -38.22 13.26 6.87
N SER A 254 -37.66 12.60 7.86
CA SER A 254 -37.56 11.17 8.02
C SER A 254 -38.93 10.47 7.89
N THR A 255 -39.05 9.62 6.91
CA THR A 255 -40.10 8.60 6.86
C THR A 255 -39.42 7.24 6.77
N VAL A 256 -39.62 6.40 7.76
CA VAL A 256 -39.21 5.03 7.82
C VAL A 256 -40.08 4.20 6.89
N PRO A 257 -39.60 3.43 5.94
CA PRO A 257 -40.42 2.42 5.29
C PRO A 257 -40.35 1.13 6.12
N SER A 258 -41.51 0.71 6.58
CA SER A 258 -41.75 -0.65 7.10
C SER A 258 -41.56 -1.66 6.00
N THR A 259 -40.85 -2.71 6.33
CA THR A 259 -40.52 -3.80 5.47
C THR A 259 -41.64 -4.82 5.37
N SER A 260 -42.01 -5.17 4.16
CA SER A 260 -42.43 -6.52 3.81
C SER A 260 -41.87 -6.88 2.43
N GLY A 261 -41.04 -7.88 2.40
CA GLY A 261 -40.69 -8.82 1.39
C GLY A 261 -40.33 -8.34 -0.02
N SER A 262 -39.08 -8.41 -0.36
CA SER A 262 -38.62 -9.01 -1.63
C SER A 262 -37.09 -8.98 -1.64
N ASN A 263 -36.53 -10.08 -2.03
CA ASN A 263 -35.12 -10.37 -2.22
C ASN A 263 -34.46 -9.37 -3.17
N THR A 264 -33.90 -8.28 -2.64
CA THR A 264 -33.05 -7.35 -3.41
C THR A 264 -31.68 -7.35 -2.75
N GLY A 265 -30.78 -8.02 -3.40
CA GLY A 265 -29.30 -8.01 -3.38
C GLY A 265 -28.59 -7.27 -2.26
N VAL A 266 -28.88 -7.58 -1.00
CA VAL A 266 -28.02 -7.13 0.10
C VAL A 266 -26.78 -7.96 0.06
N LYS A 267 -25.66 -7.31 -0.27
CA LYS A 267 -24.37 -7.95 -0.46
C LYS A 267 -23.88 -8.52 0.87
N ASP A 268 -23.44 -9.79 0.86
CA ASP A 268 -22.67 -10.35 1.97
C ASP A 268 -21.40 -9.50 2.14
N ILE A 269 -21.22 -8.97 3.34
CA ILE A 269 -20.12 -8.06 3.67
C ILE A 269 -19.29 -8.61 4.82
N TYR A 270 -18.14 -7.99 5.04
CA TYR A 270 -17.30 -8.26 6.20
C TYR A 270 -17.20 -7.02 7.07
N PRO A 271 -17.51 -7.15 8.39
CA PRO A 271 -17.37 -6.05 9.34
C PRO A 271 -15.96 -5.47 9.33
N GLY A 272 -15.85 -4.14 9.36
CA GLY A 272 -14.57 -3.45 9.38
C GLY A 272 -13.81 -3.38 8.04
N SER A 273 -14.21 -4.13 7.00
CA SER A 273 -13.61 -4.00 5.67
C SER A 273 -14.02 -2.70 4.97
N TYR A 274 -13.21 -2.25 4.03
CA TYR A 274 -13.54 -1.06 3.22
C TYR A 274 -14.81 -1.30 2.40
N CYS A 275 -15.58 -0.25 2.22
CA CYS A 275 -16.86 -0.32 1.55
C CYS A 275 -17.13 0.85 0.60
N ALA A 276 -18.01 0.61 -0.35
CA ALA A 276 -18.63 1.60 -1.23
C ALA A 276 -19.95 1.03 -1.79
N PRO A 277 -20.94 1.88 -2.09
CA PRO A 277 -21.01 3.32 -1.85
C PRO A 277 -21.24 3.65 -0.36
N LEU A 278 -21.01 4.89 0.04
CA LEU A 278 -21.39 5.39 1.37
C LEU A 278 -22.89 5.15 1.59
N ASP A 279 -23.25 4.87 2.86
CA ASP A 279 -24.61 4.55 3.31
C ASP A 279 -25.22 3.29 2.67
N GLY A 280 -24.43 2.56 1.87
CA GLY A 280 -24.80 1.24 1.39
C GLY A 280 -25.02 0.28 2.55
N LEU A 281 -25.99 -0.63 2.42
CA LEU A 281 -26.28 -1.65 3.42
C LEU A 281 -25.71 -3.00 3.00
N GLY A 282 -25.27 -3.78 3.98
CA GLY A 282 -24.82 -5.14 3.80
C GLY A 282 -25.21 -6.01 4.99
N THR A 283 -25.11 -7.32 4.86
CA THR A 283 -25.40 -8.26 5.95
C THR A 283 -24.23 -9.16 6.22
N TYR A 284 -24.06 -9.49 7.52
CA TYR A 284 -23.12 -10.49 7.96
C TYR A 284 -23.68 -11.24 9.17
N LYS A 285 -23.79 -12.56 9.07
CA LYS A 285 -24.38 -13.42 10.13
C LYS A 285 -25.75 -12.92 10.62
N GLY A 286 -26.61 -12.48 9.70
CA GLY A 286 -27.96 -11.99 10.02
C GLY A 286 -28.02 -10.57 10.64
N LEU A 287 -26.88 -9.91 10.80
CA LEU A 287 -26.79 -8.53 11.27
C LEU A 287 -26.63 -7.56 10.10
N VAL A 288 -27.25 -6.40 10.20
CA VAL A 288 -27.17 -5.35 9.19
C VAL A 288 -25.97 -4.44 9.50
N TYR A 289 -25.24 -4.06 8.45
CA TYR A 289 -24.13 -3.14 8.49
C TYR A 289 -24.34 -2.01 7.50
N VAL A 290 -23.78 -0.86 7.80
CA VAL A 290 -23.79 0.32 6.94
C VAL A 290 -22.35 0.70 6.56
N CYS A 291 -22.17 1.09 5.32
CA CYS A 291 -20.91 1.65 4.84
C CYS A 291 -20.75 3.09 5.34
N SER A 292 -19.89 3.32 6.30
CA SER A 292 -19.74 4.62 6.98
C SER A 292 -18.29 5.08 7.02
N LYS A 293 -18.06 6.39 7.00
CA LYS A 293 -16.76 7.02 7.28
C LYS A 293 -16.48 7.19 8.76
N THR A 294 -17.47 6.92 9.61
CA THR A 294 -17.35 7.03 11.06
C THR A 294 -17.67 5.71 11.75
N ASN A 295 -17.03 5.46 12.88
CA ASN A 295 -17.34 4.35 13.78
C ASN A 295 -18.70 4.56 14.48
N ALA A 296 -19.07 3.64 15.39
CA ALA A 296 -20.36 3.70 16.09
C ALA A 296 -20.50 4.95 17.00
N GLU A 297 -19.37 5.45 17.48
CA GLU A 297 -19.27 6.65 18.34
C GLU A 297 -19.21 7.95 17.52
N GLY A 298 -19.35 7.90 16.19
CA GLY A 298 -19.33 9.07 15.31
C GLY A 298 -17.91 9.57 14.96
N SER A 299 -16.86 8.92 15.46
CA SER A 299 -15.47 9.30 15.15
C SER A 299 -15.08 8.84 13.75
N PRO A 300 -14.36 9.68 12.96
CA PRO A 300 -13.92 9.30 11.62
C PRO A 300 -12.97 8.11 11.66
N TYR A 301 -13.12 7.17 10.73
CA TYR A 301 -12.09 6.16 10.52
C TYR A 301 -10.80 6.80 9.99
N ALA A 302 -9.67 6.30 10.46
CA ALA A 302 -8.37 6.74 10.03
C ALA A 302 -8.21 6.62 8.49
N GLY A 303 -7.60 7.64 7.88
CA GLY A 303 -7.45 7.71 6.43
C GLY A 303 -8.71 8.07 5.65
N GLY A 304 -9.82 8.44 6.32
CA GLY A 304 -11.06 8.94 5.69
C GLY A 304 -11.79 7.93 4.81
N ARG A 305 -11.42 6.64 4.89
CA ARG A 305 -12.06 5.57 4.10
C ARG A 305 -13.28 5.04 4.83
N ALA A 306 -14.34 4.77 4.04
CA ALA A 306 -15.53 4.14 4.59
C ALA A 306 -15.30 2.65 4.88
N ARG A 307 -15.88 2.18 6.00
CA ARG A 307 -15.85 0.78 6.42
C ARG A 307 -17.26 0.29 6.78
N TRP A 308 -17.47 -1.03 6.66
CA TRP A 308 -18.70 -1.65 7.13
C TRP A 308 -18.73 -1.65 8.66
N ARG A 309 -19.63 -0.84 9.24
CA ARG A 309 -19.90 -0.85 10.68
C ARG A 309 -21.29 -1.41 10.96
N LYS A 310 -21.45 -2.06 12.10
CA LYS A 310 -22.77 -2.56 12.52
C LYS A 310 -23.77 -1.40 12.56
N PHE A 311 -24.91 -1.61 11.94
CA PHE A 311 -26.01 -0.66 12.01
C PHE A 311 -26.62 -0.75 13.42
N THR A 312 -26.51 0.29 14.19
CA THR A 312 -27.17 0.46 15.50
C THR A 312 -28.22 1.55 15.33
N ASN A 313 -29.48 1.21 15.63
CA ASN A 313 -30.57 2.21 15.68
C ASN A 313 -30.29 3.21 16.79
#